data_4369a1c2c7232c5014c698378193523c
#
_entry.id   4369a1c2c7232c5014c698378193523c
#
_cell.length_a   1.000
_cell.length_b   1.000
_cell.length_c   1.000
_cell.angle_alpha   90.00
_cell.angle_beta   90.00
_cell.angle_gamma   90.00
#
_symmetry.space_group_name_H-M   'P 1'
#
loop_
_entity.id
_entity.type
_entity.pdbx_description
1 polymer ?
#
loop_
_entity_poly.entity_id
_entity_poly.type
_entity_poly.pdbx_seq_one_letter_code
_entity_poly.pdbx_strand_id
1 'polypeptide(L)'
;ITASKVLEIALTGRDCGQEERAPMCGVPYHAVDGYISKLIENGYKAAICEQLEDPALAKGIVKRDVIRVITPGTIIDQAMLDEKTNNYLCCIYLDKGFGMSYVDISTGELHVTENISLNDFLKNSTNDLLIEEINKIAPSEIISNKLTGNEPVDSMINLSEGLSLDECKEIVLKHFKLVSLDSLGLKDNFHAVTSLGMLLNYLNETQKTSLDHINKLHFYKVGEYLQLDGSTRKNLELIETIRGKKGPGTLYHVIDNTMTAMGGRLLKKWIEEPLKNIKHINLRLDAVEELYKNVMASNNIKECLRSVYDIERLISRIVYGSCNGRDMNSLKQSLSNLPDLKAELSGLSSELFAEIYSKFDELKDIFDIIDKAIVEEPPVSIKEGGILKTGYDDELDELKEITVNGKNWISGLQTKERDATGIKNLKIGFNKVFGYYLEVTKSYLKDVPEYYIRKQTLANCERYVTPELKEMEAKILNADEQIMKLEYELFLEIRQFISSQVKSIQETAYNIAVVDTINSLAIAAVKNNYVRPEMNSKGYMSITDGRHPVIEKIMKNEMFVPNDTYIDNREYRMSIITGPNMAGKSTYMRQVALIALL
;
A
#
# COMPACT_ATOMS: atom_id res chain seq x y z
N ILE A 1 20.49 22.05 6.92
CA ILE A 1 20.28 22.53 8.31
C ILE A 1 18.93 22.01 8.81
N THR A 2 17.82 22.25 8.12
CA THR A 2 16.46 21.79 8.53
C THR A 2 16.40 20.28 8.66
N ALA A 3 16.84 19.52 7.64
CA ALA A 3 16.85 18.05 7.67
C ALA A 3 17.67 17.49 8.86
N SER A 4 18.85 18.08 9.17
CA SER A 4 19.66 17.67 10.31
C SER A 4 18.90 17.83 11.65
N LYS A 5 18.10 18.90 11.79
CA LYS A 5 17.29 19.14 12.99
C LYS A 5 16.10 18.19 13.10
N VAL A 6 15.34 18.03 12.00
CA VAL A 6 14.15 17.18 11.95
C VAL A 6 14.51 15.69 12.11
N LEU A 7 15.60 15.27 11.49
CA LEU A 7 16.06 13.88 11.51
C LEU A 7 16.96 13.54 12.70
N GLU A 8 17.35 14.57 13.50
CA GLU A 8 18.26 14.41 14.65
C GLU A 8 19.61 13.77 14.27
N ILE A 9 20.15 14.13 13.09
CA ILE A 9 21.42 13.62 12.58
C ILE A 9 22.49 14.71 12.49
N ALA A 10 23.76 14.31 12.54
CA ALA A 10 24.87 15.23 12.50
C ALA A 10 24.90 16.08 11.22
N LEU A 11 25.02 17.40 11.39
CA LEU A 11 25.26 18.31 10.28
C LEU A 11 26.74 18.28 9.94
N THR A 12 27.07 17.95 8.69
CA THR A 12 28.43 17.95 8.15
C THR A 12 28.55 19.00 7.04
N GLY A 13 29.73 19.19 6.50
CA GLY A 13 29.98 20.10 5.38
C GLY A 13 30.80 19.42 4.29
N ARG A 14 30.37 19.57 3.02
CA ARG A 14 31.11 19.12 1.84
C ARG A 14 31.82 20.30 1.20
N ASP A 15 33.07 20.10 0.83
CA ASP A 15 33.83 21.07 0.02
C ASP A 15 33.29 21.01 -1.42
N CYS A 16 32.81 22.14 -1.92
CA CYS A 16 32.24 22.27 -3.27
C CYS A 16 33.04 23.30 -4.10
N GLY A 17 34.28 23.62 -3.70
CA GLY A 17 35.14 24.60 -4.38
C GLY A 17 34.74 26.06 -4.15
N GLN A 18 33.94 26.34 -3.11
CA GLN A 18 33.60 27.68 -2.64
C GLN A 18 34.28 27.95 -1.27
N GLU A 19 34.37 29.20 -0.85
CA GLU A 19 35.00 29.58 0.44
C GLU A 19 34.30 28.91 1.64
N GLU A 20 32.97 28.73 1.56
CA GLU A 20 32.19 28.03 2.60
C GLU A 20 31.83 26.60 2.17
N ARG A 21 31.94 25.65 3.10
CA ARG A 21 31.48 24.27 2.89
C ARG A 21 29.97 24.23 2.80
N ALA A 22 29.45 23.59 1.76
CA ALA A 22 28.01 23.33 1.64
C ALA A 22 27.51 22.45 2.80
N PRO A 23 26.48 22.88 3.57
CA PRO A 23 25.95 22.10 4.67
C PRO A 23 25.33 20.80 4.14
N MET A 24 25.74 19.67 4.70
CA MET A 24 25.31 18.34 4.30
C MET A 24 24.99 17.50 5.54
N CYS A 25 24.01 16.63 5.43
CA CYS A 25 23.81 15.50 6.33
C CYS A 25 23.63 14.25 5.47
N GLY A 26 24.04 13.10 5.99
CA GLY A 26 24.00 11.82 5.28
C GLY A 26 23.28 10.77 6.09
N VAL A 27 22.56 9.89 5.40
CA VAL A 27 21.88 8.72 5.97
C VAL A 27 22.35 7.47 5.23
N PRO A 28 22.39 6.29 5.87
CA PRO A 28 22.67 5.05 5.18
C PRO A 28 21.60 4.76 4.13
N TYR A 29 22.01 4.28 2.95
CA TYR A 29 21.08 4.00 1.85
C TYR A 29 19.94 3.06 2.25
N HIS A 30 20.25 1.99 2.98
CA HIS A 30 19.27 1.00 3.45
C HIS A 30 18.30 1.51 4.53
N ALA A 31 18.55 2.67 5.12
CA ALA A 31 17.71 3.26 6.16
C ALA A 31 16.96 4.52 5.67
N VAL A 32 17.09 4.89 4.40
CA VAL A 32 16.57 6.15 3.86
C VAL A 32 15.06 6.30 4.04
N ASP A 33 14.29 5.22 3.92
CA ASP A 33 12.83 5.24 4.01
C ASP A 33 12.35 5.70 5.38
N GLY A 34 12.97 5.23 6.46
CA GLY A 34 12.66 5.70 7.82
C GLY A 34 12.97 7.18 8.06
N TYR A 35 13.97 7.73 7.39
CA TYR A 35 14.27 9.16 7.44
C TYR A 35 13.31 9.99 6.57
N ILE A 36 12.89 9.46 5.43
CA ILE A 36 11.85 10.07 4.59
C ILE A 36 10.54 10.14 5.37
N SER A 37 10.13 9.06 6.05
CA SER A 37 8.92 9.04 6.90
C SER A 37 8.92 10.20 7.89
N LYS A 38 10.02 10.39 8.63
CA LYS A 38 10.15 11.50 9.58
C LYS A 38 10.02 12.87 8.93
N LEU A 39 10.54 13.06 7.72
CA LEU A 39 10.39 14.32 6.98
C LEU A 39 8.94 14.57 6.60
N ILE A 40 8.26 13.55 6.06
CA ILE A 40 6.87 13.63 5.66
C ILE A 40 5.94 13.88 6.85
N GLU A 41 6.13 13.17 7.98
CA GLU A 41 5.39 13.38 9.24
C GLU A 41 5.54 14.81 9.79
N ASN A 42 6.66 15.46 9.50
CA ASN A 42 6.90 16.86 9.85
C ASN A 42 6.47 17.86 8.76
N GLY A 43 5.67 17.43 7.76
CA GLY A 43 5.08 18.28 6.73
C GLY A 43 6.05 18.69 5.62
N TYR A 44 7.17 18.00 5.43
CA TYR A 44 8.09 18.27 4.34
C TYR A 44 7.85 17.34 3.15
N LYS A 45 8.20 17.78 1.95
CA LYS A 45 8.30 16.95 0.75
C LYS A 45 9.75 16.49 0.58
N ALA A 46 9.94 15.25 0.11
CA ALA A 46 11.25 14.67 -0.14
C ALA A 46 11.41 14.33 -1.63
N ALA A 47 12.41 14.93 -2.30
CA ALA A 47 12.74 14.59 -3.67
C ALA A 47 13.90 13.60 -3.72
N ILE A 48 13.70 12.47 -4.38
CA ILE A 48 14.74 11.47 -4.63
C ILE A 48 15.40 11.79 -5.96
N CYS A 49 16.71 12.03 -5.93
CA CYS A 49 17.52 12.32 -7.10
C CYS A 49 18.56 11.23 -7.28
N GLU A 50 18.58 10.58 -8.44
CA GLU A 50 19.53 9.51 -8.75
C GLU A 50 20.42 9.83 -9.96
N GLN A 51 21.49 9.06 -10.10
CA GLN A 51 22.37 9.10 -11.25
C GLN A 51 21.72 8.31 -12.39
N LEU A 52 21.60 8.94 -13.57
CA LEU A 52 20.96 8.35 -14.74
C LEU A 52 21.93 7.66 -15.71
N GLU A 53 23.25 7.76 -15.46
CA GLU A 53 24.29 7.16 -16.28
C GLU A 53 25.38 6.54 -15.40
N ASP A 54 26.08 5.57 -15.97
CA ASP A 54 27.20 4.92 -15.29
C ASP A 54 28.34 5.92 -15.07
N PRO A 55 28.80 6.13 -13.82
CA PRO A 55 29.92 7.01 -13.52
C PRO A 55 31.22 6.67 -14.28
N ALA A 56 31.43 5.37 -14.63
CA ALA A 56 32.59 4.90 -15.35
C ALA A 56 32.58 5.33 -16.85
N LEU A 57 31.38 5.59 -17.40
CA LEU A 57 31.19 5.99 -18.80
C LEU A 57 31.00 7.51 -18.96
N ALA A 58 30.78 8.24 -17.87
CA ALA A 58 30.48 9.67 -17.88
C ALA A 58 31.72 10.49 -18.24
N LYS A 59 31.60 11.34 -19.27
CA LYS A 59 32.61 12.35 -19.61
C LYS A 59 32.34 13.64 -18.82
N GLY A 60 32.72 13.67 -17.53
CA GLY A 60 32.54 14.84 -16.67
C GLY A 60 31.61 14.60 -15.49
N ILE A 61 30.67 15.53 -15.20
CA ILE A 61 29.72 15.38 -14.09
C ILE A 61 28.62 14.41 -14.52
N VAL A 62 28.46 13.32 -13.77
CA VAL A 62 27.40 12.32 -13.97
C VAL A 62 26.02 12.98 -13.97
N LYS A 63 25.21 12.72 -14.98
CA LYS A 63 23.84 13.24 -15.09
C LYS A 63 22.99 12.70 -13.96
N ARG A 64 22.27 13.61 -13.30
CA ARG A 64 21.33 13.31 -12.23
C ARG A 64 19.98 13.94 -12.54
N ASP A 65 18.91 13.29 -12.10
CA ASP A 65 17.57 13.84 -12.19
C ASP A 65 16.73 13.40 -10.98
N VAL A 66 15.70 14.18 -10.69
CA VAL A 66 14.68 13.80 -9.70
C VAL A 66 13.81 12.72 -10.32
N ILE A 67 13.90 11.52 -9.75
CA ILE A 67 13.13 10.36 -10.20
C ILE A 67 11.78 10.24 -9.50
N ARG A 68 11.63 10.87 -8.33
CA ARG A 68 10.40 10.84 -7.52
C ARG A 68 10.36 11.99 -6.52
N VAL A 69 9.15 12.53 -6.28
CA VAL A 69 8.87 13.42 -5.16
C VAL A 69 7.85 12.74 -4.26
N ILE A 70 8.23 12.51 -3.00
CA ILE A 70 7.37 11.91 -1.97
C ILE A 70 6.74 13.04 -1.17
N THR A 71 5.42 12.99 -1.06
CA THR A 71 4.60 13.94 -0.31
C THR A 71 3.64 13.16 0.61
N PRO A 72 2.97 13.78 1.59
CA PRO A 72 2.03 13.06 2.46
C PRO A 72 0.97 12.25 1.73
N GLY A 73 0.43 12.77 0.61
CA GLY A 73 -0.58 12.10 -0.20
C GLY A 73 -0.03 11.10 -1.23
N THR A 74 1.30 11.01 -1.41
CA THR A 74 1.91 10.16 -2.44
C THR A 74 2.78 9.02 -1.87
N ILE A 75 2.56 8.63 -0.63
CA ILE A 75 3.23 7.51 0.02
C ILE A 75 2.71 6.18 -0.53
N ILE A 76 3.64 5.27 -0.90
CA ILE A 76 3.35 3.91 -1.36
C ILE A 76 3.96 2.87 -0.41
N ASP A 77 4.99 3.26 0.36
CA ASP A 77 5.69 2.34 1.25
C ASP A 77 4.81 1.95 2.43
N GLN A 78 4.61 0.64 2.60
CA GLN A 78 3.78 0.09 3.68
C GLN A 78 4.30 0.45 5.08
N ALA A 79 5.62 0.60 5.24
CA ALA A 79 6.20 0.97 6.54
C ALA A 79 5.79 2.37 7.01
N MET A 80 5.34 3.23 6.09
CA MET A 80 4.90 4.60 6.34
C MET A 80 3.38 4.75 6.41
N LEU A 81 2.61 3.67 6.18
CA LEU A 81 1.15 3.69 6.07
C LEU A 81 0.51 2.86 7.18
N ASP A 82 -0.62 3.33 7.68
CA ASP A 82 -1.51 2.51 8.52
C ASP A 82 -2.15 1.42 7.64
N GLU A 83 -2.09 0.17 8.09
CA GLU A 83 -2.56 -0.98 7.29
C GLU A 83 -4.06 -0.92 6.97
N LYS A 84 -4.88 -0.54 7.95
CA LYS A 84 -6.35 -0.50 7.83
C LYS A 84 -6.90 0.90 7.55
N THR A 85 -6.05 1.81 7.01
CA THR A 85 -6.47 3.18 6.66
C THR A 85 -5.95 3.54 5.28
N ASN A 86 -6.81 4.19 4.48
CA ASN A 86 -6.41 4.75 3.19
C ASN A 86 -5.61 6.03 3.39
N ASN A 87 -4.74 6.34 2.44
CA ASN A 87 -3.95 7.56 2.40
C ASN A 87 -4.32 8.40 1.17
N TYR A 88 -5.31 9.27 1.32
CA TYR A 88 -5.85 10.00 0.19
C TYR A 88 -5.08 11.28 -0.14
N LEU A 89 -4.74 11.42 -1.43
CA LEU A 89 -4.44 12.69 -2.08
C LEU A 89 -5.72 13.21 -2.72
N CYS A 90 -6.12 14.44 -2.40
CA CYS A 90 -7.33 15.07 -2.90
C CYS A 90 -7.01 16.25 -3.80
N CYS A 91 -7.74 16.42 -4.90
CA CYS A 91 -7.70 17.61 -5.73
C CYS A 91 -9.08 18.25 -5.78
N ILE A 92 -9.14 19.57 -5.56
CA ILE A 92 -10.36 20.36 -5.51
C ILE A 92 -10.26 21.47 -6.56
N TYR A 93 -11.21 21.51 -7.47
CA TYR A 93 -11.39 22.61 -8.42
C TYR A 93 -12.61 23.43 -8.04
N LEU A 94 -12.41 24.73 -7.80
CA LEU A 94 -13.44 25.68 -7.37
C LEU A 94 -13.69 26.73 -8.45
N ASP A 95 -14.93 26.84 -8.89
CA ASP A 95 -15.44 27.91 -9.73
C ASP A 95 -16.87 28.28 -9.28
N LYS A 96 -17.91 28.09 -10.08
CA LYS A 96 -19.35 28.29 -9.72
C LYS A 96 -19.97 27.07 -9.01
N GLY A 97 -19.18 26.17 -8.56
CA GLY A 97 -19.44 24.93 -7.88
C GLY A 97 -18.11 24.33 -7.48
N PHE A 98 -18.07 23.03 -7.23
CA PHE A 98 -16.81 22.32 -7.03
C PHE A 98 -16.77 21.02 -7.81
N GLY A 99 -15.56 20.66 -8.26
CA GLY A 99 -15.19 19.30 -8.64
C GLY A 99 -14.17 18.79 -7.64
N MET A 100 -14.30 17.56 -7.22
CA MET A 100 -13.37 16.93 -6.29
C MET A 100 -12.99 15.55 -6.80
N SER A 101 -11.70 15.29 -6.83
CA SER A 101 -11.14 13.97 -7.12
C SER A 101 -10.17 13.57 -6.02
N TYR A 102 -10.17 12.32 -5.61
CA TYR A 102 -9.22 11.81 -4.62
C TYR A 102 -8.77 10.41 -4.96
N VAL A 103 -7.53 10.10 -4.60
CA VAL A 103 -6.88 8.83 -4.91
C VAL A 103 -6.04 8.36 -3.74
N ASP A 104 -6.08 7.07 -3.46
CA ASP A 104 -5.04 6.39 -2.69
C ASP A 104 -4.09 5.69 -3.65
N ILE A 105 -2.89 6.25 -3.81
CA ILE A 105 -1.88 5.73 -4.75
C ILE A 105 -1.42 4.33 -4.33
N SER A 106 -1.45 4.03 -3.04
CA SER A 106 -1.00 2.74 -2.52
C SER A 106 -1.93 1.58 -2.88
N THR A 107 -3.22 1.86 -3.15
CA THR A 107 -4.24 0.86 -3.53
C THR A 107 -4.72 1.02 -4.97
N GLY A 108 -4.56 2.21 -5.56
CA GLY A 108 -5.09 2.56 -6.88
C GLY A 108 -6.57 2.95 -6.87
N GLU A 109 -7.17 3.12 -5.69
CA GLU A 109 -8.56 3.54 -5.53
C GLU A 109 -8.72 5.03 -5.91
N LEU A 110 -9.56 5.33 -6.91
CA LEU A 110 -9.78 6.68 -7.43
C LEU A 110 -11.27 7.02 -7.46
N HIS A 111 -11.61 8.15 -6.85
CA HIS A 111 -12.96 8.68 -6.78
C HIS A 111 -13.06 10.08 -7.35
N VAL A 112 -14.22 10.39 -7.94
CA VAL A 112 -14.50 11.71 -8.47
C VAL A 112 -15.96 12.08 -8.20
N THR A 113 -16.20 13.35 -7.87
CA THR A 113 -17.53 13.93 -7.72
C THR A 113 -17.54 15.39 -8.14
N GLU A 114 -18.72 15.93 -8.39
CA GLU A 114 -18.93 17.36 -8.55
C GLU A 114 -20.27 17.81 -7.95
N ASN A 115 -20.34 19.09 -7.61
CA ASN A 115 -21.59 19.76 -7.26
C ASN A 115 -21.64 21.13 -7.93
N ILE A 116 -22.66 21.34 -8.77
CA ILE A 116 -22.94 22.58 -9.53
C ILE A 116 -24.34 23.08 -9.17
N SER A 117 -24.61 23.35 -7.91
CA SER A 117 -25.89 23.92 -7.52
C SER A 117 -25.84 25.44 -7.47
N LEU A 118 -26.44 26.10 -8.47
CA LEU A 118 -26.56 27.56 -8.52
C LEU A 118 -27.33 28.14 -7.31
N ASN A 119 -28.28 27.41 -6.74
CA ASN A 119 -29.04 27.84 -5.56
C ASN A 119 -28.27 27.73 -4.25
N ASP A 120 -27.37 26.75 -4.15
CA ASP A 120 -26.56 26.51 -2.96
C ASP A 120 -25.34 27.45 -2.91
N PHE A 121 -24.80 27.83 -4.06
CA PHE A 121 -23.71 28.80 -4.15
C PHE A 121 -24.10 30.19 -3.61
N LEU A 122 -25.35 30.64 -3.85
CA LEU A 122 -25.86 31.90 -3.32
C LEU A 122 -26.12 31.89 -1.81
N LYS A 123 -26.17 30.70 -1.16
CA LYS A 123 -26.47 30.51 0.27
C LYS A 123 -25.27 30.05 1.11
N ASN A 124 -24.07 30.03 0.55
CA ASN A 124 -22.86 29.41 1.16
C ASN A 124 -22.96 27.89 1.41
N SER A 125 -24.06 27.23 1.04
CA SER A 125 -24.27 25.80 1.28
C SER A 125 -23.34 24.90 0.46
N THR A 126 -22.82 25.38 -0.68
CA THR A 126 -21.82 24.66 -1.49
C THR A 126 -20.49 24.48 -0.74
N ASN A 127 -20.08 25.49 0.03
CA ASN A 127 -18.89 25.39 0.86
C ASN A 127 -19.08 24.38 2.00
N ASP A 128 -20.26 24.35 2.61
CA ASP A 128 -20.57 23.40 3.69
C ASP A 128 -20.53 21.96 3.19
N LEU A 129 -21.11 21.66 2.03
CA LEU A 129 -21.07 20.35 1.40
C LEU A 129 -19.65 19.92 1.02
N LEU A 130 -18.84 20.84 0.49
CA LEU A 130 -17.44 20.56 0.18
C LEU A 130 -16.64 20.25 1.46
N ILE A 131 -16.84 21.02 2.51
CA ILE A 131 -16.19 20.80 3.82
C ILE A 131 -16.59 19.44 4.40
N GLU A 132 -17.86 19.08 4.29
CA GLU A 132 -18.35 17.76 4.73
C GLU A 132 -17.67 16.63 3.95
N GLU A 133 -17.55 16.73 2.62
CA GLU A 133 -16.85 15.74 1.79
C GLU A 133 -15.35 15.67 2.10
N ILE A 134 -14.67 16.80 2.31
CA ILE A 134 -13.25 16.83 2.72
C ILE A 134 -13.08 16.15 4.09
N ASN A 135 -13.91 16.50 5.06
CA ASN A 135 -13.86 15.90 6.40
C ASN A 135 -14.19 14.40 6.40
N LYS A 136 -15.01 13.94 5.45
CA LYS A 136 -15.32 12.53 5.25
C LYS A 136 -14.11 11.75 4.75
N ILE A 137 -13.37 12.30 3.78
CA ILE A 137 -12.22 11.65 3.14
C ILE A 137 -10.98 11.78 4.03
N ALA A 138 -10.88 12.87 4.82
CA ALA A 138 -9.73 13.20 5.65
C ALA A 138 -8.38 13.05 4.91
N PRO A 139 -8.19 13.76 3.77
CA PRO A 139 -7.02 13.59 2.93
C PRO A 139 -5.75 14.05 3.63
N SER A 140 -4.65 13.33 3.40
CA SER A 140 -3.33 13.73 3.91
C SER A 140 -2.73 14.92 3.15
N GLU A 141 -3.19 15.12 1.91
CA GLU A 141 -2.73 16.22 1.05
C GLU A 141 -3.87 16.70 0.15
N ILE A 142 -3.96 18.01 -0.02
CA ILE A 142 -4.97 18.67 -0.87
C ILE A 142 -4.27 19.53 -1.93
N ILE A 143 -4.68 19.38 -3.18
CA ILE A 143 -4.34 20.26 -4.28
C ILE A 143 -5.57 21.11 -4.58
N SER A 144 -5.44 22.42 -4.72
CA SER A 144 -6.57 23.28 -5.06
C SER A 144 -6.14 24.47 -5.92
N ASN A 145 -7.06 24.95 -6.77
CA ASN A 145 -6.86 26.20 -7.49
C ASN A 145 -7.13 27.44 -6.61
N LYS A 146 -7.87 27.27 -5.51
CA LYS A 146 -8.20 28.34 -4.54
C LYS A 146 -8.32 27.78 -3.14
N LEU A 147 -8.06 28.61 -2.12
CA LEU A 147 -8.33 28.27 -0.72
C LEU A 147 -9.79 28.56 -0.37
N THR A 148 -10.42 27.68 0.40
CA THR A 148 -11.76 27.89 0.98
C THR A 148 -11.70 28.62 2.31
N GLY A 149 -10.55 28.59 2.98
CA GLY A 149 -10.34 29.15 4.32
C GLY A 149 -10.80 28.26 5.48
N ASN A 150 -11.33 27.07 5.18
CA ASN A 150 -11.82 26.08 6.15
C ASN A 150 -11.25 24.69 5.88
N GLU A 151 -10.05 24.61 5.30
CA GLU A 151 -9.35 23.36 5.03
C GLU A 151 -8.96 22.68 6.36
N PRO A 152 -8.90 21.33 6.39
CA PRO A 152 -8.45 20.58 7.56
C PRO A 152 -7.03 21.00 7.98
N VAL A 153 -6.82 21.18 9.27
CA VAL A 153 -5.53 21.65 9.83
C VAL A 153 -4.40 20.64 9.58
N ASP A 154 -4.74 19.35 9.52
CA ASP A 154 -3.77 18.26 9.40
C ASP A 154 -3.41 17.91 7.94
N SER A 155 -4.04 18.55 6.96
CA SER A 155 -3.75 18.31 5.54
C SER A 155 -2.72 19.30 4.99
N MET A 156 -1.77 18.76 4.21
CA MET A 156 -0.86 19.63 3.43
C MET A 156 -1.61 20.22 2.24
N ILE A 157 -1.60 21.55 2.09
CA ILE A 157 -2.31 22.24 1.02
C ILE A 157 -1.31 22.75 -0.03
N ASN A 158 -1.56 22.41 -1.28
CA ASN A 158 -0.81 22.89 -2.45
C ASN A 158 -1.72 23.70 -3.35
N LEU A 159 -1.39 24.97 -3.52
CA LEU A 159 -2.05 25.79 -4.54
C LEU A 159 -1.44 25.48 -5.91
N SER A 160 -2.29 25.19 -6.89
CA SER A 160 -1.89 24.97 -8.28
C SER A 160 -2.55 26.03 -9.16
N GLU A 161 -1.80 26.63 -10.07
CA GLU A 161 -2.40 27.38 -11.17
C GLU A 161 -3.21 26.37 -12.00
N GLY A 162 -4.51 26.62 -12.11
CA GLY A 162 -5.43 25.67 -12.74
C GLY A 162 -5.07 25.42 -14.21
N LEU A 163 -5.12 24.15 -14.62
CA LEU A 163 -5.09 23.76 -16.03
C LEU A 163 -6.41 24.13 -16.71
N SER A 164 -6.37 24.37 -18.01
CA SER A 164 -7.60 24.54 -18.80
C SER A 164 -8.40 23.22 -18.86
N LEU A 165 -9.69 23.33 -19.08
CA LEU A 165 -10.56 22.14 -19.21
C LEU A 165 -10.08 21.20 -20.32
N ASP A 166 -9.60 21.75 -21.46
CA ASP A 166 -9.16 20.93 -22.58
C ASP A 166 -7.86 20.19 -22.29
N GLU A 167 -6.90 20.81 -21.61
CA GLU A 167 -5.70 20.13 -21.11
C GLU A 167 -6.06 19.01 -20.12
N CYS A 168 -6.98 19.28 -19.20
CA CYS A 168 -7.46 18.26 -18.26
C CYS A 168 -8.13 17.09 -18.96
N LYS A 169 -8.96 17.33 -19.99
CA LYS A 169 -9.57 16.26 -20.81
C LYS A 169 -8.51 15.40 -21.49
N GLU A 170 -7.50 16.03 -22.09
CA GLU A 170 -6.42 15.32 -22.78
C GLU A 170 -5.66 14.42 -21.80
N ILE A 171 -5.31 14.93 -20.62
CA ILE A 171 -4.63 14.17 -19.57
C ILE A 171 -5.46 12.96 -19.13
N VAL A 172 -6.76 13.16 -18.87
CA VAL A 172 -7.68 12.10 -18.45
C VAL A 172 -7.81 11.02 -19.52
N LEU A 173 -8.07 11.41 -20.79
CA LEU A 173 -8.21 10.48 -21.91
C LEU A 173 -6.93 9.68 -22.15
N LYS A 174 -5.77 10.34 -22.05
CA LYS A 174 -4.46 9.69 -22.19
C LYS A 174 -4.21 8.66 -21.07
N HIS A 175 -4.51 9.03 -19.83
CA HIS A 175 -4.31 8.14 -18.67
C HIS A 175 -5.14 6.86 -18.78
N PHE A 176 -6.44 6.99 -19.07
CA PHE A 176 -7.34 5.84 -19.20
C PHE A 176 -7.28 5.15 -20.57
N LYS A 177 -6.45 5.66 -21.51
CA LYS A 177 -6.33 5.14 -22.88
C LYS A 177 -7.68 5.09 -23.62
N LEU A 178 -8.50 6.14 -23.45
CA LEU A 178 -9.85 6.28 -23.99
C LEU A 178 -9.93 7.37 -25.06
N VAL A 179 -10.94 7.25 -25.91
CA VAL A 179 -11.22 8.23 -26.97
C VAL A 179 -12.26 9.28 -26.52
N SER A 180 -13.12 8.93 -25.56
CA SER A 180 -14.21 9.79 -25.08
C SER A 180 -14.40 9.67 -23.57
N LEU A 181 -14.78 10.78 -22.93
CA LEU A 181 -15.17 10.83 -21.51
C LEU A 181 -16.50 10.14 -21.23
N ASP A 182 -17.29 9.82 -22.25
CA ASP A 182 -18.56 9.09 -22.11
C ASP A 182 -18.35 7.72 -21.45
N SER A 183 -17.23 7.06 -21.76
CA SER A 183 -16.86 5.76 -21.19
C SER A 183 -16.60 5.81 -19.66
N LEU A 184 -16.33 6.99 -19.13
CA LEU A 184 -16.14 7.24 -17.69
C LEU A 184 -17.39 7.83 -17.03
N GLY A 185 -18.46 8.10 -17.79
CA GLY A 185 -19.65 8.79 -17.30
C GLY A 185 -19.43 10.27 -16.98
N LEU A 186 -18.37 10.89 -17.52
CA LEU A 186 -17.95 12.25 -17.19
C LEU A 186 -18.22 13.29 -18.30
N LYS A 187 -19.02 12.97 -19.32
CA LYS A 187 -19.23 13.81 -20.50
C LYS A 187 -19.59 15.25 -20.17
N ASP A 188 -20.54 15.44 -19.25
CA ASP A 188 -21.08 16.75 -18.90
C ASP A 188 -20.60 17.27 -17.53
N ASN A 189 -19.63 16.57 -16.92
CA ASN A 189 -19.14 16.84 -15.58
C ASN A 189 -17.81 17.63 -15.59
N PHE A 190 -17.89 18.91 -15.99
CA PHE A 190 -16.70 19.72 -16.28
C PHE A 190 -15.81 19.99 -15.05
N HIS A 191 -16.40 20.22 -13.88
CA HIS A 191 -15.63 20.43 -12.65
C HIS A 191 -14.95 19.14 -12.20
N ALA A 192 -15.64 18.00 -12.32
CA ALA A 192 -15.09 16.68 -12.04
C ALA A 192 -13.89 16.37 -12.97
N VAL A 193 -14.04 16.62 -14.28
CA VAL A 193 -12.94 16.43 -15.25
C VAL A 193 -11.76 17.32 -14.95
N THR A 194 -12.00 18.59 -14.58
CA THR A 194 -10.92 19.53 -14.27
C THR A 194 -10.17 19.10 -13.02
N SER A 195 -10.88 18.76 -11.93
CA SER A 195 -10.23 18.28 -10.71
C SER A 195 -9.43 16.98 -10.94
N LEU A 196 -9.98 16.05 -11.74
CA LEU A 196 -9.32 14.79 -12.10
C LEU A 196 -8.07 15.03 -12.95
N GLY A 197 -8.15 15.91 -13.96
CA GLY A 197 -7.01 16.26 -14.80
C GLY A 197 -5.87 16.91 -14.00
N MET A 198 -6.19 17.82 -13.08
CA MET A 198 -5.21 18.43 -12.18
C MET A 198 -4.57 17.38 -11.26
N LEU A 199 -5.36 16.46 -10.70
CA LEU A 199 -4.86 15.36 -9.86
C LEU A 199 -3.87 14.47 -10.61
N LEU A 200 -4.25 14.01 -11.80
CA LEU A 200 -3.41 13.15 -12.64
C LEU A 200 -2.14 13.87 -13.10
N ASN A 201 -2.23 15.17 -13.42
CA ASN A 201 -1.06 15.97 -13.75
C ASN A 201 -0.05 16.02 -12.59
N TYR A 202 -0.54 16.32 -11.39
CA TYR A 202 0.29 16.35 -10.19
C TYR A 202 0.97 15.01 -9.91
N LEU A 203 0.24 13.90 -10.10
CA LEU A 203 0.79 12.56 -9.96
C LEU A 203 1.88 12.27 -11.00
N ASN A 204 1.67 12.64 -12.26
CA ASN A 204 2.67 12.48 -13.33
C ASN A 204 3.95 13.28 -13.04
N GLU A 205 3.83 14.51 -12.54
CA GLU A 205 4.96 15.37 -12.20
C GLU A 205 5.75 14.86 -10.99
N THR A 206 5.06 14.32 -9.99
CA THR A 206 5.68 13.89 -8.72
C THR A 206 6.20 12.46 -8.79
N GLN A 207 5.49 11.54 -9.44
CA GLN A 207 5.84 10.12 -9.42
C GLN A 207 6.77 9.71 -10.57
N LYS A 208 6.63 10.30 -11.75
CA LYS A 208 7.46 10.05 -12.95
C LYS A 208 7.58 8.56 -13.35
N THR A 209 6.62 7.75 -12.95
CA THR A 209 6.53 6.30 -13.24
C THR A 209 5.15 5.92 -13.73
N SER A 210 4.95 4.67 -14.15
CA SER A 210 3.63 4.19 -14.54
C SER A 210 2.64 4.25 -13.38
N LEU A 211 1.42 4.72 -13.69
CA LEU A 211 0.27 4.77 -12.79
C LEU A 211 -0.85 3.83 -13.28
N ASP A 212 -0.51 2.79 -14.03
CA ASP A 212 -1.48 1.85 -14.64
C ASP A 212 -2.33 1.10 -13.61
N HIS A 213 -1.95 1.09 -12.34
CA HIS A 213 -2.78 0.56 -11.24
C HIS A 213 -3.95 1.50 -10.87
N ILE A 214 -3.91 2.77 -11.23
CA ILE A 214 -5.03 3.71 -11.11
C ILE A 214 -5.87 3.60 -12.40
N ASN A 215 -6.61 2.51 -12.56
CA ASN A 215 -7.28 2.18 -13.82
C ASN A 215 -8.81 2.15 -13.72
N LYS A 216 -9.38 2.30 -12.51
CA LYS A 216 -10.81 2.29 -12.26
C LYS A 216 -11.24 3.60 -11.60
N LEU A 217 -12.18 4.27 -12.22
CA LEU A 217 -12.77 5.50 -11.72
C LEU A 217 -14.13 5.21 -11.07
N HIS A 218 -14.33 5.71 -9.86
CA HIS A 218 -15.62 5.73 -9.19
C HIS A 218 -16.20 7.15 -9.21
N PHE A 219 -17.11 7.41 -10.15
CA PHE A 219 -17.89 8.64 -10.14
C PHE A 219 -19.10 8.45 -9.23
N TYR A 220 -19.26 9.33 -8.23
CA TYR A 220 -20.40 9.31 -7.31
C TYR A 220 -21.04 10.69 -7.19
N LYS A 221 -22.33 10.71 -6.85
CA LYS A 221 -23.07 11.96 -6.58
C LYS A 221 -23.08 12.24 -5.09
N VAL A 222 -22.82 13.50 -4.73
CA VAL A 222 -22.94 13.93 -3.34
C VAL A 222 -24.36 13.62 -2.83
N GLY A 223 -24.45 12.91 -1.70
CA GLY A 223 -25.72 12.48 -1.13
C GLY A 223 -26.21 11.09 -1.58
N GLU A 224 -25.44 10.31 -2.33
CA GLU A 224 -25.75 8.91 -2.66
C GLU A 224 -25.78 8.02 -1.42
N TYR A 225 -24.89 8.28 -0.48
CA TYR A 225 -24.86 7.63 0.83
C TYR A 225 -25.60 8.41 1.90
N LEU A 226 -25.83 7.82 3.05
CA LEU A 226 -26.36 8.54 4.23
C LEU A 226 -25.30 9.59 4.65
N GLN A 227 -25.70 10.85 4.62
CA GLN A 227 -24.80 11.93 5.02
C GLN A 227 -24.61 11.94 6.52
N LEU A 228 -23.36 11.83 6.94
CA LEU A 228 -22.92 11.94 8.33
C LEU A 228 -21.94 13.11 8.39
N ASP A 229 -22.35 14.21 9.02
CA ASP A 229 -21.44 15.33 9.22
C ASP A 229 -20.28 14.98 10.17
N GLY A 230 -19.23 15.78 10.17
CA GLY A 230 -18.05 15.54 11.01
C GLY A 230 -18.37 15.49 12.50
N SER A 231 -19.37 16.30 12.97
CA SER A 231 -19.83 16.30 14.35
C SER A 231 -20.54 14.99 14.70
N THR A 232 -21.41 14.51 13.82
CA THR A 232 -22.12 13.23 13.99
C THR A 232 -21.15 12.06 14.07
N ARG A 233 -20.16 11.97 13.14
CA ARG A 233 -19.14 10.91 13.16
C ARG A 233 -18.34 10.90 14.45
N LYS A 234 -17.88 12.08 14.88
CA LYS A 234 -17.12 12.24 16.12
C LYS A 234 -17.97 11.94 17.37
N ASN A 235 -19.22 12.42 17.41
CA ASN A 235 -20.10 12.20 18.56
C ASN A 235 -20.59 10.75 18.67
N LEU A 236 -20.76 10.04 17.55
CA LEU A 236 -21.09 8.61 17.54
C LEU A 236 -19.86 7.72 17.75
N GLU A 237 -18.66 8.30 17.78
CA GLU A 237 -17.40 7.56 17.95
C GLU A 237 -17.28 6.38 16.97
N LEU A 238 -17.52 6.66 15.68
CA LEU A 238 -17.57 5.62 14.66
C LEU A 238 -16.21 4.95 14.49
N ILE A 239 -15.16 5.73 14.31
CA ILE A 239 -13.79 5.29 14.00
C ILE A 239 -12.81 5.77 15.05
N GLU A 240 -13.04 6.97 15.59
CA GLU A 240 -12.23 7.60 16.62
C GLU A 240 -13.10 8.02 17.79
N THR A 241 -12.57 7.91 18.99
CA THR A 241 -13.24 8.44 20.20
C THR A 241 -13.29 9.97 20.15
N ILE A 242 -14.14 10.59 20.94
CA ILE A 242 -14.22 12.07 21.07
C ILE A 242 -12.85 12.69 21.38
N ARG A 243 -11.95 11.93 22.03
CA ARG A 243 -10.57 12.34 22.36
C ARG A 243 -9.55 12.07 21.25
N GLY A 244 -9.98 11.68 20.04
CA GLY A 244 -9.11 11.39 18.91
C GLY A 244 -8.31 10.08 19.03
N LYS A 245 -8.72 9.14 19.90
CA LYS A 245 -8.05 7.83 20.03
C LYS A 245 -8.72 6.81 19.12
N LYS A 246 -7.94 6.12 18.33
CA LYS A 246 -8.36 4.93 17.58
C LYS A 246 -8.40 3.70 18.49
N GLY A 247 -9.27 2.73 18.21
CA GLY A 247 -9.33 1.45 18.92
C GLY A 247 -10.49 1.33 19.93
N PRO A 248 -10.23 0.79 21.13
CA PRO A 248 -11.29 0.52 22.11
C PRO A 248 -12.13 1.77 22.43
N GLY A 249 -13.45 1.63 22.28
CA GLY A 249 -14.39 2.73 22.47
C GLY A 249 -15.05 3.25 21.19
N THR A 250 -14.70 2.68 20.03
CA THR A 250 -15.30 3.03 18.75
C THR A 250 -16.20 1.92 18.21
N LEU A 251 -17.16 2.26 17.34
CA LEU A 251 -18.01 1.28 16.67
C LEU A 251 -17.15 0.34 15.80
N TYR A 252 -16.23 0.90 15.01
CA TYR A 252 -15.30 0.14 14.19
C TYR A 252 -14.60 -0.96 14.98
N HIS A 253 -14.04 -0.65 16.14
CA HIS A 253 -13.33 -1.63 16.97
C HIS A 253 -14.23 -2.78 17.46
N VAL A 254 -15.51 -2.53 17.67
CA VAL A 254 -16.47 -3.56 18.13
C VAL A 254 -16.78 -4.57 17.03
N ILE A 255 -16.87 -4.10 15.78
CA ILE A 255 -17.31 -4.94 14.65
C ILE A 255 -16.15 -5.41 13.76
N ASP A 256 -14.94 -4.86 13.93
CA ASP A 256 -13.75 -5.28 13.17
C ASP A 256 -13.24 -6.64 13.65
N ASN A 257 -13.54 -7.66 12.88
CA ASN A 257 -12.97 -9.00 12.96
C ASN A 257 -12.31 -9.40 11.62
N THR A 258 -11.97 -8.41 10.78
CA THR A 258 -11.35 -8.64 9.48
C THR A 258 -9.95 -9.23 9.63
N MET A 259 -9.63 -10.16 8.74
CA MET A 259 -8.33 -10.84 8.68
C MET A 259 -7.33 -10.11 7.81
N THR A 260 -7.81 -9.37 6.79
CA THR A 260 -6.98 -8.67 5.82
C THR A 260 -7.01 -7.16 6.03
N ALA A 261 -5.95 -6.48 5.67
CA ALA A 261 -5.89 -5.01 5.66
C ALA A 261 -6.95 -4.42 4.69
N MET A 262 -7.14 -5.06 3.54
CA MET A 262 -8.13 -4.68 2.53
C MET A 262 -9.56 -4.73 3.08
N GLY A 263 -9.93 -5.82 3.76
CA GLY A 263 -11.22 -5.94 4.45
C GLY A 263 -11.41 -4.89 5.53
N GLY A 264 -10.35 -4.59 6.31
CA GLY A 264 -10.39 -3.54 7.34
C GLY A 264 -10.64 -2.16 6.76
N ARG A 265 -10.00 -1.80 5.65
CA ARG A 265 -10.25 -0.53 4.92
C ARG A 265 -11.68 -0.47 4.39
N LEU A 266 -12.16 -1.55 3.79
CA LEU A 266 -13.52 -1.60 3.24
C LEU A 266 -14.58 -1.53 4.34
N LEU A 267 -14.40 -2.21 5.47
CA LEU A 267 -15.30 -2.13 6.63
C LEU A 267 -15.38 -0.70 7.16
N LYS A 268 -14.25 -0.03 7.31
CA LYS A 268 -14.18 1.37 7.70
C LYS A 268 -14.97 2.26 6.75
N LYS A 269 -14.77 2.08 5.44
CA LYS A 269 -15.50 2.81 4.41
C LYS A 269 -17.01 2.57 4.48
N TRP A 270 -17.45 1.34 4.73
CA TRP A 270 -18.88 1.04 4.86
C TRP A 270 -19.54 1.72 6.07
N ILE A 271 -18.79 1.90 7.16
CA ILE A 271 -19.27 2.68 8.33
C ILE A 271 -19.36 4.17 8.00
N GLU A 272 -18.40 4.70 7.26
CA GLU A 272 -18.35 6.13 6.90
C GLU A 272 -19.32 6.49 5.76
N GLU A 273 -19.68 5.53 4.92
CA GLU A 273 -20.56 5.64 3.75
C GLU A 273 -21.74 4.65 3.82
N PRO A 274 -22.68 4.80 4.79
CA PRO A 274 -23.79 3.88 4.91
C PRO A 274 -24.72 3.96 3.73
N LEU A 275 -25.19 2.80 3.26
CA LEU A 275 -26.09 2.71 2.13
C LEU A 275 -27.50 3.26 2.48
N LYS A 276 -28.18 3.87 1.49
CA LYS A 276 -29.60 4.24 1.57
C LYS A 276 -30.50 3.29 0.81
N ASN A 277 -29.96 2.59 -0.18
CA ASN A 277 -30.74 1.73 -1.04
C ASN A 277 -31.05 0.41 -0.34
N ILE A 278 -32.35 0.18 -0.03
CA ILE A 278 -32.81 -1.00 0.70
C ILE A 278 -32.42 -2.31 -0.01
N LYS A 279 -32.41 -2.33 -1.35
CA LYS A 279 -32.01 -3.53 -2.10
C LYS A 279 -30.53 -3.88 -1.82
N HIS A 280 -29.65 -2.89 -1.89
CA HIS A 280 -28.22 -3.10 -1.65
C HIS A 280 -27.95 -3.41 -0.17
N ILE A 281 -28.72 -2.83 0.76
CA ILE A 281 -28.64 -3.17 2.19
C ILE A 281 -29.01 -4.65 2.39
N ASN A 282 -30.15 -5.09 1.82
CA ASN A 282 -30.58 -6.47 1.96
C ASN A 282 -29.61 -7.47 1.33
N LEU A 283 -28.97 -7.16 0.19
CA LEU A 283 -27.93 -8.01 -0.39
C LEU A 283 -26.78 -8.27 0.61
N ARG A 284 -26.34 -7.24 1.33
CA ARG A 284 -25.32 -7.42 2.39
C ARG A 284 -25.86 -8.21 3.58
N LEU A 285 -27.09 -7.90 4.03
CA LEU A 285 -27.72 -8.59 5.15
C LEU A 285 -27.96 -10.06 4.87
N ASP A 286 -28.35 -10.44 3.63
CA ASP A 286 -28.52 -11.84 3.20
C ASP A 286 -27.20 -12.61 3.32
N ALA A 287 -26.09 -12.02 2.85
CA ALA A 287 -24.77 -12.64 2.95
C ALA A 287 -24.28 -12.77 4.40
N VAL A 288 -24.50 -11.73 5.23
CA VAL A 288 -24.18 -11.78 6.67
C VAL A 288 -24.99 -12.87 7.36
N GLU A 289 -26.30 -12.96 7.10
CA GLU A 289 -27.19 -13.97 7.69
C GLU A 289 -26.80 -15.38 7.28
N GLU A 290 -26.38 -15.61 6.03
CA GLU A 290 -25.91 -16.90 5.57
C GLU A 290 -24.69 -17.37 6.36
N LEU A 291 -23.66 -16.52 6.54
CA LEU A 291 -22.48 -16.83 7.35
C LEU A 291 -22.78 -16.90 8.85
N TYR A 292 -23.74 -16.09 9.34
CA TYR A 292 -24.22 -16.19 10.72
C TYR A 292 -24.81 -17.57 11.03
N LYS A 293 -25.59 -18.14 10.09
CA LYS A 293 -26.19 -19.47 10.21
C LYS A 293 -25.17 -20.58 9.93
N ASN A 294 -24.19 -20.36 9.08
CA ASN A 294 -23.16 -21.31 8.71
C ASN A 294 -21.80 -20.93 9.33
N VAL A 295 -21.70 -21.13 10.65
CA VAL A 295 -20.48 -20.81 11.43
C VAL A 295 -19.25 -21.59 10.91
N MET A 296 -19.45 -22.77 10.35
CA MET A 296 -18.36 -23.59 9.79
C MET A 296 -17.74 -22.90 8.57
N ALA A 297 -18.55 -22.49 7.60
CA ALA A 297 -18.08 -21.73 6.44
C ALA A 297 -17.41 -20.41 6.85
N SER A 298 -18.02 -19.67 7.82
CA SER A 298 -17.42 -18.43 8.36
C SER A 298 -16.00 -18.66 8.94
N ASN A 299 -15.79 -19.76 9.69
CA ASN A 299 -14.47 -20.09 10.22
C ASN A 299 -13.49 -20.55 9.14
N ASN A 300 -13.93 -21.33 8.16
CA ASN A 300 -13.08 -21.76 7.05
C ASN A 300 -12.62 -20.56 6.22
N ILE A 301 -13.54 -19.65 5.86
CA ILE A 301 -13.21 -18.38 5.19
C ILE A 301 -12.18 -17.58 6.01
N LYS A 302 -12.38 -17.48 7.31
CA LYS A 302 -11.45 -16.79 8.21
C LYS A 302 -10.04 -17.40 8.15
N GLU A 303 -9.91 -18.72 8.17
CA GLU A 303 -8.60 -19.39 8.08
C GLU A 303 -7.95 -19.20 6.70
N CYS A 304 -8.71 -19.27 5.60
CA CYS A 304 -8.21 -18.97 4.25
C CYS A 304 -7.65 -17.54 4.16
N LEU A 305 -8.33 -16.57 4.79
CA LEU A 305 -7.95 -15.16 4.74
C LEU A 305 -6.74 -14.80 5.63
N ARG A 306 -6.41 -15.62 6.62
CA ARG A 306 -5.38 -15.34 7.63
C ARG A 306 -3.99 -15.12 7.05
N SER A 307 -3.66 -15.79 5.96
CA SER A 307 -2.36 -15.71 5.27
C SER A 307 -2.39 -14.86 4.00
N VAL A 308 -3.51 -14.19 3.74
CA VAL A 308 -3.63 -13.24 2.62
C VAL A 308 -3.05 -11.89 3.03
N TYR A 309 -1.96 -11.49 2.38
CA TYR A 309 -1.36 -10.17 2.54
C TYR A 309 -2.18 -9.09 1.82
N ASP A 310 -1.74 -7.85 1.92
CA ASP A 310 -2.36 -6.71 1.27
C ASP A 310 -2.09 -6.70 -0.25
N ILE A 311 -2.91 -7.45 -1.00
CA ILE A 311 -2.76 -7.61 -2.46
C ILE A 311 -2.91 -6.26 -3.17
N GLU A 312 -3.78 -5.35 -2.69
CA GLU A 312 -3.96 -4.02 -3.30
C GLU A 312 -2.66 -3.21 -3.25
N ARG A 313 -1.99 -3.18 -2.09
CA ARG A 313 -0.73 -2.47 -1.93
C ARG A 313 0.44 -3.20 -2.60
N LEU A 314 0.43 -4.52 -2.62
CA LEU A 314 1.45 -5.31 -3.32
C LEU A 314 1.43 -5.07 -4.83
N ILE A 315 0.25 -5.12 -5.47
CA ILE A 315 0.15 -4.90 -6.92
C ILE A 315 0.51 -3.47 -7.29
N SER A 316 0.14 -2.48 -6.48
CA SER A 316 0.54 -1.09 -6.71
C SER A 316 2.07 -0.92 -6.69
N ARG A 317 2.78 -1.56 -5.74
CA ARG A 317 4.26 -1.57 -5.70
C ARG A 317 4.88 -2.30 -6.89
N ILE A 318 4.26 -3.37 -7.37
CA ILE A 318 4.71 -4.13 -8.55
C ILE A 318 4.60 -3.25 -9.81
N VAL A 319 3.45 -2.62 -10.03
CA VAL A 319 3.22 -1.72 -11.18
C VAL A 319 4.14 -0.51 -11.10
N TYR A 320 4.25 0.09 -9.92
CA TYR A 320 5.12 1.24 -9.67
C TYR A 320 6.62 0.92 -9.86
N GLY A 321 7.04 -0.32 -9.67
CA GLY A 321 8.41 -0.77 -9.83
C GLY A 321 9.28 -0.71 -8.58
N SER A 322 8.68 -0.53 -7.40
CA SER A 322 9.37 -0.53 -6.11
C SER A 322 9.36 -1.87 -5.39
N CYS A 323 8.77 -2.90 -6.00
CA CYS A 323 8.72 -4.25 -5.43
C CYS A 323 10.07 -4.97 -5.46
N ASN A 324 10.24 -5.93 -4.56
CA ASN A 324 11.37 -6.83 -4.49
C ASN A 324 10.91 -8.31 -4.50
N GLY A 325 11.85 -9.25 -4.40
CA GLY A 325 11.53 -10.69 -4.40
C GLY A 325 10.64 -11.11 -3.23
N ARG A 326 10.74 -10.45 -2.07
CA ARG A 326 9.88 -10.75 -0.90
C ARG A 326 8.44 -10.33 -1.14
N ASP A 327 8.21 -9.21 -1.83
CA ASP A 327 6.88 -8.77 -2.22
C ASP A 327 6.23 -9.77 -3.17
N MET A 328 7.01 -10.32 -4.12
CA MET A 328 6.54 -11.39 -5.01
C MET A 328 6.14 -12.64 -4.22
N ASN A 329 6.95 -13.06 -3.24
CA ASN A 329 6.61 -14.20 -2.39
C ASN A 329 5.39 -13.93 -1.50
N SER A 330 5.21 -12.71 -1.00
CA SER A 330 4.00 -12.32 -0.26
C SER A 330 2.75 -12.40 -1.14
N LEU A 331 2.86 -11.99 -2.41
CA LEU A 331 1.80 -12.16 -3.39
C LEU A 331 1.53 -13.66 -3.64
N LYS A 332 2.56 -14.46 -3.96
CA LYS A 332 2.45 -15.91 -4.14
C LYS A 332 1.73 -16.58 -2.96
N GLN A 333 2.13 -16.27 -1.73
CA GLN A 333 1.52 -16.83 -0.53
C GLN A 333 0.04 -16.43 -0.41
N SER A 334 -0.31 -15.20 -0.77
CA SER A 334 -1.71 -14.76 -0.79
C SER A 334 -2.54 -15.55 -1.80
N LEU A 335 -1.98 -15.76 -2.99
CA LEU A 335 -2.65 -16.48 -4.07
C LEU A 335 -2.81 -17.98 -3.80
N SER A 336 -1.92 -18.57 -3.00
CA SER A 336 -1.97 -20.02 -2.68
C SER A 336 -3.26 -20.46 -1.96
N ASN A 337 -3.95 -19.55 -1.28
CA ASN A 337 -5.19 -19.83 -0.55
C ASN A 337 -6.46 -19.52 -1.35
N LEU A 338 -6.34 -18.92 -2.53
CA LEU A 338 -7.51 -18.54 -3.33
C LEU A 338 -8.35 -19.71 -3.84
N PRO A 339 -7.76 -20.86 -4.22
CA PRO A 339 -8.55 -22.04 -4.58
C PRO A 339 -9.44 -22.53 -3.43
N ASP A 340 -8.91 -22.60 -2.21
CA ASP A 340 -9.65 -23.02 -1.02
C ASP A 340 -10.76 -22.01 -0.69
N LEU A 341 -10.47 -20.71 -0.75
CA LEU A 341 -11.46 -19.65 -0.57
C LEU A 341 -12.59 -19.75 -1.61
N LYS A 342 -12.26 -19.99 -2.87
CA LYS A 342 -13.23 -20.18 -3.94
C LYS A 342 -14.11 -21.43 -3.72
N ALA A 343 -13.51 -22.51 -3.23
CA ALA A 343 -14.25 -23.72 -2.87
C ALA A 343 -15.28 -23.44 -1.77
N GLU A 344 -14.92 -22.70 -0.72
CA GLU A 344 -15.86 -22.28 0.33
C GLU A 344 -16.99 -21.39 -0.24
N LEU A 345 -16.67 -20.43 -1.10
CA LEU A 345 -17.66 -19.57 -1.75
C LEU A 345 -18.65 -20.36 -2.62
N SER A 346 -18.23 -21.46 -3.24
CA SER A 346 -19.10 -22.32 -4.06
C SER A 346 -20.24 -22.96 -3.26
N GLY A 347 -20.06 -23.11 -1.95
CA GLY A 347 -21.07 -23.65 -1.02
C GLY A 347 -22.10 -22.63 -0.52
N LEU A 348 -21.94 -21.33 -0.89
CA LEU A 348 -22.81 -20.24 -0.45
C LEU A 348 -23.82 -19.88 -1.54
N SER A 349 -25.02 -19.45 -1.12
CA SER A 349 -26.19 -19.28 -2.00
C SER A 349 -26.71 -17.86 -2.12
N SER A 350 -26.31 -16.93 -1.24
CA SER A 350 -26.76 -15.54 -1.33
C SER A 350 -26.31 -14.87 -2.63
N GLU A 351 -27.14 -13.96 -3.15
CA GLU A 351 -26.90 -13.26 -4.43
C GLU A 351 -25.52 -12.60 -4.48
N LEU A 352 -25.09 -11.99 -3.36
CA LEU A 352 -23.78 -11.35 -3.27
C LEU A 352 -22.62 -12.36 -3.40
N PHE A 353 -22.69 -13.49 -2.71
CA PHE A 353 -21.64 -14.51 -2.81
C PHE A 353 -21.64 -15.22 -4.17
N ALA A 354 -22.81 -15.43 -4.76
CA ALA A 354 -22.91 -15.97 -6.13
C ALA A 354 -22.29 -15.01 -7.17
N GLU A 355 -22.50 -13.71 -7.03
CA GLU A 355 -21.87 -12.69 -7.88
C GLU A 355 -20.35 -12.71 -7.71
N ILE A 356 -19.85 -12.70 -6.47
CA ILE A 356 -18.43 -12.77 -6.17
C ILE A 356 -17.83 -14.05 -6.76
N TYR A 357 -18.42 -15.21 -6.50
CA TYR A 357 -17.94 -16.51 -7.01
C TYR A 357 -17.80 -16.52 -8.54
N SER A 358 -18.76 -15.93 -9.24
CA SER A 358 -18.74 -15.88 -10.71
C SER A 358 -17.60 -15.05 -11.30
N LYS A 359 -17.12 -14.04 -10.55
CA LYS A 359 -16.04 -13.12 -10.95
C LYS A 359 -14.69 -13.44 -10.30
N PHE A 360 -14.65 -14.44 -9.41
CA PHE A 360 -13.48 -14.74 -8.63
C PHE A 360 -12.43 -15.46 -9.45
N ASP A 361 -11.30 -14.79 -9.69
CA ASP A 361 -10.14 -15.36 -10.38
C ASP A 361 -9.13 -15.87 -9.34
N GLU A 362 -8.65 -17.10 -9.51
CA GLU A 362 -7.64 -17.71 -8.64
C GLU A 362 -6.22 -17.20 -8.97
N LEU A 363 -6.04 -16.51 -10.10
CA LEU A 363 -4.75 -15.94 -10.55
C LEU A 363 -3.62 -16.98 -10.60
N LYS A 364 -3.96 -18.19 -11.05
CA LYS A 364 -3.07 -19.34 -11.04
C LYS A 364 -1.80 -19.13 -11.87
N ASP A 365 -1.91 -18.48 -13.00
CA ASP A 365 -0.78 -18.17 -13.88
C ASP A 365 0.25 -17.24 -13.21
N ILE A 366 -0.23 -16.30 -12.38
CA ILE A 366 0.62 -15.42 -11.56
C ILE A 366 1.29 -16.22 -10.44
N PHE A 367 0.53 -17.08 -9.77
CA PHE A 367 1.09 -17.98 -8.76
C PHE A 367 2.20 -18.86 -9.37
N ASP A 368 1.91 -19.52 -10.49
CA ASP A 368 2.83 -20.45 -11.14
C ASP A 368 4.13 -19.79 -11.60
N ILE A 369 4.07 -18.58 -12.17
CA ILE A 369 5.29 -17.88 -12.61
C ILE A 369 6.16 -17.46 -11.42
N ILE A 370 5.56 -16.94 -10.34
CA ILE A 370 6.32 -16.55 -9.15
C ILE A 370 6.93 -17.78 -8.49
N ASP A 371 6.14 -18.87 -8.36
CA ASP A 371 6.61 -20.09 -7.73
C ASP A 371 7.76 -20.76 -8.49
N LYS A 372 7.73 -20.75 -9.81
CA LYS A 372 8.84 -21.26 -10.64
C LYS A 372 10.09 -20.39 -10.58
N ALA A 373 9.90 -19.07 -10.52
CA ALA A 373 10.99 -18.13 -10.72
C ALA A 373 11.70 -17.73 -9.41
N ILE A 374 10.96 -17.36 -8.38
CA ILE A 374 11.52 -16.66 -7.21
C ILE A 374 11.92 -17.66 -6.11
N VAL A 375 13.13 -17.49 -5.56
CA VAL A 375 13.62 -18.29 -4.42
C VAL A 375 12.77 -18.01 -3.17
N GLU A 376 12.74 -18.96 -2.21
CA GLU A 376 11.92 -18.81 -0.99
C GLU A 376 12.38 -17.64 -0.11
N GLU A 377 13.70 -17.41 0.01
CA GLU A 377 14.28 -16.33 0.79
C GLU A 377 15.12 -15.39 -0.09
N PRO A 378 14.49 -14.52 -0.89
CA PRO A 378 15.21 -13.62 -1.75
C PRO A 378 15.90 -12.50 -0.97
N PRO A 379 17.03 -11.97 -1.47
CA PRO A 379 17.69 -10.80 -0.91
C PRO A 379 16.76 -9.57 -0.92
N VAL A 380 17.10 -8.56 -0.12
CA VAL A 380 16.31 -7.31 -0.05
C VAL A 380 16.45 -6.52 -1.34
N SER A 381 17.66 -6.45 -1.89
CA SER A 381 17.96 -5.70 -3.11
C SER A 381 17.88 -6.59 -4.34
N ILE A 382 17.11 -6.16 -5.33
CA ILE A 382 17.01 -6.86 -6.65
C ILE A 382 18.29 -6.76 -7.49
N LYS A 383 19.29 -5.96 -7.07
CA LYS A 383 20.56 -5.77 -7.77
C LYS A 383 21.70 -6.63 -7.21
N GLU A 384 21.45 -7.37 -6.13
CA GLU A 384 22.50 -8.19 -5.48
C GLU A 384 22.62 -9.60 -6.06
N GLY A 385 21.70 -10.01 -6.93
CA GLY A 385 21.62 -11.38 -7.44
C GLY A 385 21.07 -12.38 -6.41
N GLY A 386 20.89 -13.63 -6.82
CA GLY A 386 20.34 -14.68 -5.96
C GLY A 386 18.82 -14.60 -5.75
N ILE A 387 18.09 -14.01 -6.69
CA ILE A 387 16.64 -13.85 -6.65
C ILE A 387 15.91 -15.03 -7.29
N LEU A 388 16.47 -15.57 -8.38
CA LEU A 388 15.83 -16.57 -9.21
C LEU A 388 16.28 -17.99 -8.88
N LYS A 389 15.33 -18.93 -8.93
CA LYS A 389 15.55 -20.36 -8.73
C LYS A 389 16.39 -20.95 -9.87
N THR A 390 17.19 -21.96 -9.57
CA THR A 390 17.81 -22.82 -10.58
C THR A 390 16.72 -23.60 -11.33
N GLY A 391 16.86 -23.73 -12.65
CA GLY A 391 15.87 -24.36 -13.52
C GLY A 391 14.81 -23.41 -14.05
N TYR A 392 14.93 -22.10 -13.80
CA TYR A 392 14.02 -21.10 -14.35
C TYR A 392 14.44 -20.65 -15.75
N ASP A 393 15.74 -20.44 -15.96
CA ASP A 393 16.32 -19.99 -17.22
C ASP A 393 17.65 -20.72 -17.50
N ASP A 394 17.81 -21.26 -18.72
CA ASP A 394 18.95 -22.10 -19.07
C ASP A 394 20.27 -21.30 -19.11
N GLU A 395 20.26 -20.07 -19.60
CA GLU A 395 21.46 -19.22 -19.67
C GLU A 395 21.92 -18.82 -18.25
N LEU A 396 20.99 -18.51 -17.38
CA LEU A 396 21.27 -18.22 -15.97
C LEU A 396 21.88 -19.43 -15.26
N ASP A 397 21.39 -20.63 -15.54
CA ASP A 397 21.88 -21.86 -14.93
C ASP A 397 23.29 -22.18 -15.41
N GLU A 398 23.60 -22.01 -16.71
CA GLU A 398 24.97 -22.15 -17.25
C GLU A 398 25.95 -21.19 -16.56
N LEU A 399 25.58 -19.92 -16.38
CA LEU A 399 26.38 -18.93 -15.68
C LEU A 399 26.61 -19.29 -14.20
N LYS A 400 25.58 -19.77 -13.51
CA LYS A 400 25.67 -20.26 -12.13
C LYS A 400 26.60 -21.46 -12.01
N GLU A 401 26.56 -22.38 -12.98
CA GLU A 401 27.43 -23.55 -13.02
C GLU A 401 28.91 -23.14 -13.21
N ILE A 402 29.19 -22.17 -14.10
CA ILE A 402 30.55 -21.61 -14.27
C ILE A 402 31.11 -21.08 -12.94
N THR A 403 30.26 -20.31 -12.18
CA THR A 403 30.68 -19.76 -10.90
C THR A 403 30.94 -20.86 -9.85
N VAL A 404 30.04 -21.85 -9.74
CA VAL A 404 30.21 -22.99 -8.82
C VAL A 404 31.41 -23.82 -9.14
N ASN A 405 31.58 -24.19 -10.43
CA ASN A 405 32.75 -24.96 -10.91
C ASN A 405 34.03 -24.18 -10.70
N GLY A 406 34.05 -22.88 -10.93
CA GLY A 406 35.19 -22.01 -10.67
C GLY A 406 35.60 -21.97 -9.21
N LYS A 407 34.64 -21.86 -8.29
CA LYS A 407 34.92 -21.90 -6.84
C LYS A 407 35.44 -23.27 -6.38
N ASN A 408 34.90 -24.35 -6.93
CA ASN A 408 35.40 -25.72 -6.67
C ASN A 408 36.82 -25.91 -7.21
N TRP A 409 37.11 -25.38 -8.41
CA TRP A 409 38.45 -25.40 -9.00
C TRP A 409 39.46 -24.64 -8.11
N ILE A 410 39.12 -23.44 -7.62
CA ILE A 410 39.96 -22.66 -6.68
C ILE A 410 40.27 -23.47 -5.40
N SER A 411 39.28 -24.17 -4.86
CA SER A 411 39.46 -25.05 -3.69
C SER A 411 40.41 -26.21 -4.03
N GLY A 412 40.29 -26.80 -5.22
CA GLY A 412 41.20 -27.82 -5.73
C GLY A 412 42.63 -27.29 -5.97
N LEU A 413 42.75 -26.07 -6.48
CA LEU A 413 44.04 -25.39 -6.67
C LEU A 413 44.77 -25.21 -5.36
N GLN A 414 44.08 -24.86 -4.27
CA GLN A 414 44.71 -24.77 -2.93
C GLN A 414 45.36 -26.08 -2.50
N THR A 415 44.73 -27.21 -2.75
CA THR A 415 45.28 -28.53 -2.42
C THR A 415 46.46 -28.83 -3.33
N LYS A 416 46.32 -28.65 -4.66
CA LYS A 416 47.38 -28.84 -5.67
C LYS A 416 48.62 -28.02 -5.34
N GLU A 417 48.47 -26.75 -5.00
CA GLU A 417 49.57 -25.86 -4.65
C GLU A 417 50.23 -26.22 -3.30
N ARG A 418 49.48 -26.70 -2.33
CA ARG A 418 50.04 -27.24 -1.06
C ARG A 418 50.92 -28.45 -1.30
N ASP A 419 50.47 -29.37 -2.13
CA ASP A 419 51.19 -30.59 -2.47
C ASP A 419 52.45 -30.30 -3.29
N ALA A 420 52.36 -29.40 -4.28
CA ALA A 420 53.46 -29.01 -5.15
C ALA A 420 54.56 -28.22 -4.45
N THR A 421 54.16 -27.31 -3.51
CA THR A 421 55.09 -26.41 -2.82
C THR A 421 55.56 -26.90 -1.47
N GLY A 422 54.87 -27.88 -0.87
CA GLY A 422 55.09 -28.32 0.50
C GLY A 422 54.69 -27.33 1.60
N ILE A 423 54.05 -26.20 1.21
CA ILE A 423 53.62 -25.15 2.13
C ILE A 423 52.31 -25.55 2.80
N LYS A 424 52.38 -26.18 3.98
CA LYS A 424 51.22 -26.75 4.69
C LYS A 424 50.15 -25.70 5.08
N ASN A 425 50.55 -24.46 5.33
CA ASN A 425 49.69 -23.38 5.77
C ASN A 425 49.19 -22.47 4.64
N LEU A 426 49.42 -22.84 3.39
CA LEU A 426 48.93 -22.09 2.24
C LEU A 426 47.40 -22.07 2.23
N LYS A 427 46.82 -20.88 2.10
CA LYS A 427 45.37 -20.67 2.01
C LYS A 427 45.08 -19.80 0.79
N ILE A 428 43.98 -20.09 0.10
CA ILE A 428 43.41 -19.16 -0.87
C ILE A 428 42.34 -18.36 -0.18
N GLY A 429 42.43 -17.03 -0.25
CA GLY A 429 41.47 -16.09 0.28
C GLY A 429 40.98 -15.14 -0.79
N PHE A 430 39.90 -14.44 -0.51
CA PHE A 430 39.32 -13.41 -1.38
C PHE A 430 39.28 -12.06 -0.65
N ASN A 431 39.61 -10.98 -1.36
CA ASN A 431 39.49 -9.62 -0.88
C ASN A 431 38.88 -8.74 -1.98
N LYS A 432 37.87 -7.92 -1.62
CA LYS A 432 37.17 -7.06 -2.60
C LYS A 432 38.08 -6.11 -3.39
N VAL A 433 39.26 -5.74 -2.84
CA VAL A 433 40.21 -4.81 -3.49
C VAL A 433 41.24 -5.54 -4.38
N PHE A 434 41.69 -6.72 -3.96
CA PHE A 434 42.80 -7.44 -4.60
C PHE A 434 42.36 -8.74 -5.28
N GLY A 435 41.11 -9.16 -5.14
CA GLY A 435 40.57 -10.41 -5.66
C GLY A 435 41.02 -11.65 -4.87
N TYR A 436 41.14 -12.78 -5.58
CA TYR A 436 41.64 -14.02 -5.01
C TYR A 436 43.17 -13.97 -4.84
N TYR A 437 43.66 -14.48 -3.73
CA TYR A 437 45.09 -14.52 -3.41
C TYR A 437 45.47 -15.78 -2.64
N LEU A 438 46.74 -16.21 -2.84
CA LEU A 438 47.36 -17.23 -2.00
C LEU A 438 48.07 -16.55 -0.83
N GLU A 439 47.74 -16.94 0.38
CA GLU A 439 48.36 -16.42 1.60
C GLU A 439 49.40 -17.42 2.12
N VAL A 440 50.67 -16.96 2.23
CA VAL A 440 51.81 -17.72 2.72
C VAL A 440 52.36 -17.05 3.95
N THR A 441 52.51 -17.82 5.05
CA THR A 441 53.09 -17.32 6.28
C THR A 441 54.57 -17.08 6.15
N LYS A 442 55.15 -16.13 6.92
CA LYS A 442 56.57 -15.76 6.86
C LYS A 442 57.55 -16.91 7.01
N SER A 443 57.15 -17.97 7.72
CA SER A 443 57.96 -19.18 7.90
C SER A 443 58.26 -19.98 6.63
N TYR A 444 57.44 -19.83 5.60
CA TYR A 444 57.52 -20.55 4.32
C TYR A 444 57.89 -19.67 3.11
N LEU A 445 58.36 -18.42 3.34
CA LEU A 445 58.72 -17.52 2.25
C LEU A 445 59.88 -18.03 1.35
N LYS A 446 60.72 -18.92 1.90
CA LYS A 446 61.81 -19.52 1.14
C LYS A 446 61.36 -20.63 0.17
N ASP A 447 60.17 -21.18 0.42
CA ASP A 447 59.58 -22.27 -0.35
C ASP A 447 58.59 -21.74 -1.41
N VAL A 448 58.48 -20.41 -1.54
CA VAL A 448 57.58 -19.77 -2.52
C VAL A 448 58.16 -19.91 -3.91
N PRO A 449 57.45 -20.51 -4.89
CA PRO A 449 57.89 -20.65 -6.26
C PRO A 449 58.08 -19.31 -7.00
N GLU A 450 58.94 -19.28 -8.02
CA GLU A 450 59.18 -18.08 -8.84
C GLU A 450 57.96 -17.59 -9.61
N TYR A 451 56.98 -18.48 -9.92
CA TYR A 451 55.78 -18.12 -10.65
C TYR A 451 54.72 -17.44 -9.76
N TYR A 452 54.93 -17.34 -8.42
CA TYR A 452 54.07 -16.57 -7.54
C TYR A 452 54.38 -15.07 -7.65
N ILE A 453 53.38 -14.30 -8.03
CA ILE A 453 53.49 -12.85 -8.16
C ILE A 453 53.04 -12.23 -6.85
N ARG A 454 53.95 -11.56 -6.12
CA ARG A 454 53.65 -10.93 -4.85
C ARG A 454 52.72 -9.69 -5.06
N LYS A 455 51.64 -9.62 -4.30
CA LYS A 455 50.66 -8.55 -4.32
C LYS A 455 50.71 -7.69 -3.06
N GLN A 456 50.87 -8.29 -1.87
CA GLN A 456 50.80 -7.58 -0.61
C GLN A 456 51.66 -8.26 0.46
N THR A 457 52.36 -7.45 1.26
CA THR A 457 53.11 -7.88 2.45
C THR A 457 52.38 -7.44 3.70
N LEU A 458 52.09 -8.38 4.60
CA LEU A 458 51.42 -8.15 5.89
C LEU A 458 52.40 -8.47 7.05
N ALA A 459 51.97 -8.14 8.27
CA ALA A 459 52.82 -8.38 9.46
C ALA A 459 53.25 -9.82 9.62
N ASN A 460 52.39 -10.83 9.32
CA ASN A 460 52.63 -12.24 9.57
C ASN A 460 52.62 -13.13 8.34
N CYS A 461 52.26 -12.61 7.18
CA CYS A 461 52.15 -13.35 5.89
C CYS A 461 52.40 -12.45 4.70
N GLU A 462 52.60 -13.07 3.53
CA GLU A 462 52.57 -12.40 2.23
C GLU A 462 51.48 -12.99 1.34
N ARG A 463 50.94 -12.16 0.47
CA ARG A 463 49.85 -12.53 -0.45
C ARG A 463 50.36 -12.52 -1.88
N TYR A 464 50.08 -13.61 -2.58
CA TYR A 464 50.53 -13.87 -3.95
C TYR A 464 49.34 -14.18 -4.85
N VAL A 465 49.57 -14.07 -6.16
CA VAL A 465 48.67 -14.55 -7.21
C VAL A 465 49.47 -15.37 -8.21
N THR A 466 48.81 -16.34 -8.82
CA THR A 466 49.33 -17.07 -9.98
C THR A 466 48.60 -16.66 -11.25
N PRO A 467 49.21 -16.80 -12.45
CA PRO A 467 48.49 -16.53 -13.69
C PRO A 467 47.21 -17.36 -13.83
N GLU A 468 47.24 -18.64 -13.44
CA GLU A 468 46.13 -19.58 -13.46
C GLU A 468 44.97 -19.14 -12.54
N LEU A 469 45.29 -18.70 -11.31
CA LEU A 469 44.32 -18.16 -10.37
C LEU A 469 43.68 -16.87 -10.92
N LYS A 470 44.45 -16.01 -11.55
CA LYS A 470 43.98 -14.75 -12.10
C LYS A 470 43.05 -14.91 -13.31
N GLU A 471 43.33 -15.91 -14.16
CA GLU A 471 42.45 -16.26 -15.29
C GLU A 471 41.10 -16.80 -14.79
N MET A 472 41.11 -17.70 -13.79
CA MET A 472 39.88 -18.22 -13.22
C MET A 472 39.08 -17.15 -12.45
N GLU A 473 39.77 -16.28 -11.73
CA GLU A 473 39.14 -15.11 -11.09
C GLU A 473 38.37 -14.24 -12.10
N ALA A 474 39.00 -13.92 -13.22
CA ALA A 474 38.37 -13.12 -14.25
C ALA A 474 37.12 -13.80 -14.83
N LYS A 475 37.14 -15.13 -15.00
CA LYS A 475 35.95 -15.89 -15.43
C LYS A 475 34.84 -15.87 -14.41
N ILE A 476 35.14 -16.05 -13.12
CA ILE A 476 34.15 -16.04 -12.05
C ILE A 476 33.52 -14.65 -11.90
N LEU A 477 34.34 -13.59 -11.84
CA LEU A 477 33.84 -12.22 -11.64
C LEU A 477 32.98 -11.77 -12.82
N ASN A 478 33.37 -12.14 -14.06
CA ASN A 478 32.56 -11.84 -15.23
C ASN A 478 31.23 -12.61 -15.21
N ALA A 479 31.23 -13.89 -14.80
CA ALA A 479 30.02 -14.67 -14.66
C ALA A 479 29.10 -14.10 -13.55
N ASP A 480 29.65 -13.74 -12.39
CA ASP A 480 28.89 -13.13 -11.30
C ASP A 480 28.21 -11.79 -11.73
N GLU A 481 28.90 -10.95 -12.50
CA GLU A 481 28.34 -9.71 -13.06
C GLU A 481 27.22 -10.00 -14.07
N GLN A 482 27.43 -10.97 -14.96
CA GLN A 482 26.43 -11.40 -15.93
C GLN A 482 25.21 -12.02 -15.24
N ILE A 483 25.38 -12.83 -14.19
CA ILE A 483 24.30 -13.38 -13.38
C ILE A 483 23.45 -12.26 -12.79
N MET A 484 24.06 -11.27 -12.11
CA MET A 484 23.33 -10.17 -11.52
C MET A 484 22.52 -9.38 -12.56
N LYS A 485 23.09 -9.14 -13.73
CA LYS A 485 22.42 -8.43 -14.82
C LYS A 485 21.24 -9.24 -15.37
N LEU A 486 21.46 -10.51 -15.68
CA LEU A 486 20.43 -11.39 -16.25
C LEU A 486 19.28 -11.64 -15.25
N GLU A 487 19.60 -11.90 -13.97
CA GLU A 487 18.56 -12.04 -12.93
C GLU A 487 17.72 -10.77 -12.79
N TYR A 488 18.34 -9.60 -12.90
CA TYR A 488 17.61 -8.33 -12.89
C TYR A 488 16.69 -8.18 -14.10
N GLU A 489 17.16 -8.50 -15.31
CA GLU A 489 16.36 -8.44 -16.55
C GLU A 489 15.16 -9.42 -16.47
N LEU A 490 15.39 -10.66 -16.10
CA LEU A 490 14.34 -11.68 -15.92
C LEU A 490 13.33 -11.28 -14.82
N PHE A 491 13.79 -10.70 -13.72
CA PHE A 491 12.90 -10.17 -12.69
C PHE A 491 12.00 -9.05 -13.22
N LEU A 492 12.52 -8.17 -14.08
CA LEU A 492 11.72 -7.12 -14.72
C LEU A 492 10.66 -7.71 -15.67
N GLU A 493 10.96 -8.78 -16.39
CA GLU A 493 10.01 -9.47 -17.26
C GLU A 493 8.86 -10.08 -16.44
N ILE A 494 9.16 -10.78 -15.34
CA ILE A 494 8.16 -11.32 -14.41
C ILE A 494 7.27 -10.20 -13.88
N ARG A 495 7.88 -9.09 -13.43
CA ARG A 495 7.15 -7.91 -12.95
C ARG A 495 6.22 -7.34 -14.02
N GLN A 496 6.68 -7.24 -15.25
CA GLN A 496 5.88 -6.73 -16.37
C GLN A 496 4.71 -7.65 -16.70
N PHE A 497 4.92 -8.96 -16.67
CA PHE A 497 3.84 -9.95 -16.84
C PHE A 497 2.76 -9.75 -15.78
N ILE A 498 3.12 -9.69 -14.50
CA ILE A 498 2.16 -9.48 -13.40
C ILE A 498 1.46 -8.12 -13.55
N SER A 499 2.18 -7.06 -13.88
CA SER A 499 1.63 -5.73 -14.11
C SER A 499 0.60 -5.69 -15.24
N SER A 500 0.74 -6.53 -16.27
CA SER A 500 -0.23 -6.62 -17.36
C SER A 500 -1.61 -7.13 -16.92
N GLN A 501 -1.66 -7.85 -15.79
CA GLN A 501 -2.88 -8.44 -15.21
C GLN A 501 -3.44 -7.63 -14.02
N VAL A 502 -3.00 -6.39 -13.84
CA VAL A 502 -3.35 -5.53 -12.70
C VAL A 502 -4.86 -5.46 -12.44
N LYS A 503 -5.68 -5.41 -13.49
CA LYS A 503 -7.15 -5.31 -13.38
C LYS A 503 -7.76 -6.55 -12.73
N SER A 504 -7.37 -7.76 -13.16
CA SER A 504 -7.86 -9.02 -12.60
C SER A 504 -7.42 -9.17 -11.13
N ILE A 505 -6.16 -8.81 -10.83
CA ILE A 505 -5.63 -8.85 -9.46
C ILE A 505 -6.42 -7.91 -8.54
N GLN A 506 -6.68 -6.67 -8.98
CA GLN A 506 -7.44 -5.70 -8.19
C GLN A 506 -8.90 -6.11 -8.01
N GLU A 507 -9.53 -6.71 -9.02
CA GLU A 507 -10.89 -7.23 -8.90
C GLU A 507 -10.98 -8.38 -7.89
N THR A 508 -10.03 -9.31 -7.94
CA THR A 508 -9.94 -10.39 -6.96
C THR A 508 -9.65 -9.85 -5.55
N ALA A 509 -8.74 -8.88 -5.40
CA ALA A 509 -8.46 -8.24 -4.12
C ALA A 509 -9.69 -7.55 -3.51
N TYR A 510 -10.47 -6.84 -4.34
CA TYR A 510 -11.73 -6.23 -3.92
C TYR A 510 -12.77 -7.29 -3.49
N ASN A 511 -12.91 -8.39 -4.24
CA ASN A 511 -13.80 -9.48 -3.88
C ASN A 511 -13.40 -10.11 -2.53
N ILE A 512 -12.10 -10.30 -2.29
CA ILE A 512 -11.57 -10.76 -1.00
C ILE A 512 -11.93 -9.78 0.11
N ALA A 513 -11.77 -8.48 -0.11
CA ALA A 513 -12.12 -7.45 0.88
C ALA A 513 -13.62 -7.47 1.23
N VAL A 514 -14.50 -7.69 0.24
CA VAL A 514 -15.95 -7.82 0.47
C VAL A 514 -16.26 -9.07 1.29
N VAL A 515 -15.68 -10.22 0.93
CA VAL A 515 -15.87 -11.49 1.67
C VAL A 515 -15.41 -11.34 3.13
N ASP A 516 -14.24 -10.74 3.35
CA ASP A 516 -13.67 -10.51 4.69
C ASP A 516 -14.55 -9.56 5.52
N THR A 517 -15.05 -8.49 4.90
CA THR A 517 -15.95 -7.53 5.57
C THR A 517 -17.26 -8.17 5.97
N ILE A 518 -17.91 -8.93 5.08
CA ILE A 518 -19.15 -9.66 5.37
C ILE A 518 -18.93 -10.70 6.47
N ASN A 519 -17.83 -11.44 6.40
CA ASN A 519 -17.47 -12.42 7.43
C ASN A 519 -17.20 -11.75 8.78
N SER A 520 -16.54 -10.59 8.79
CA SER A 520 -16.33 -9.78 10.01
C SER A 520 -17.63 -9.38 10.66
N LEU A 521 -18.62 -8.92 9.88
CA LEU A 521 -19.94 -8.56 10.35
C LEU A 521 -20.71 -9.78 10.89
N ALA A 522 -20.63 -10.94 10.21
CA ALA A 522 -21.24 -12.17 10.70
C ALA A 522 -20.63 -12.64 12.03
N ILE A 523 -19.29 -12.60 12.15
CA ILE A 523 -18.60 -12.91 13.40
C ILE A 523 -19.01 -11.92 14.52
N ALA A 524 -19.12 -10.63 14.21
CA ALA A 524 -19.57 -9.63 15.16
C ALA A 524 -21.01 -9.90 15.61
N ALA A 525 -21.90 -10.28 14.70
CA ALA A 525 -23.29 -10.62 15.00
C ALA A 525 -23.38 -11.84 15.93
N VAL A 526 -22.62 -12.91 15.66
CA VAL A 526 -22.57 -14.11 16.52
C VAL A 526 -22.02 -13.77 17.91
N LYS A 527 -20.88 -13.05 18.00
CA LYS A 527 -20.24 -12.71 19.27
C LYS A 527 -21.07 -11.79 20.16
N ASN A 528 -21.91 -10.96 19.56
CA ASN A 528 -22.66 -9.91 20.26
C ASN A 528 -24.15 -10.21 20.33
N ASN A 529 -24.61 -11.36 19.83
CA ASN A 529 -26.02 -11.72 19.73
C ASN A 529 -26.85 -10.61 19.03
N TYR A 530 -26.34 -10.12 17.88
CA TYR A 530 -27.09 -9.19 17.06
C TYR A 530 -28.09 -9.92 16.19
N VAL A 531 -29.19 -9.27 15.85
CA VAL A 531 -30.26 -9.80 15.03
C VAL A 531 -30.33 -9.06 13.71
N ARG A 532 -30.78 -9.75 12.65
CA ARG A 532 -31.01 -9.12 11.36
C ARG A 532 -32.14 -8.09 11.45
N PRO A 533 -31.91 -6.81 11.03
CA PRO A 533 -32.98 -5.82 10.98
C PRO A 533 -33.92 -6.05 9.79
N GLU A 534 -35.18 -5.68 9.93
CA GLU A 534 -36.15 -5.61 8.85
C GLU A 534 -36.15 -4.20 8.25
N MET A 535 -35.68 -4.09 7.00
CA MET A 535 -35.60 -2.80 6.30
C MET A 535 -36.92 -2.46 5.61
N ASN A 536 -37.41 -1.22 5.82
CA ASN A 536 -38.67 -0.77 5.23
C ASN A 536 -38.62 0.70 4.79
N SER A 537 -39.56 1.08 3.91
CA SER A 537 -39.75 2.47 3.43
C SER A 537 -41.00 3.13 4.05
N LYS A 538 -41.56 2.59 5.12
CA LYS A 538 -42.83 3.06 5.70
C LYS A 538 -42.67 4.29 6.58
N GLY A 539 -41.46 4.76 6.82
CA GLY A 539 -41.16 5.97 7.58
C GLY A 539 -41.33 5.83 9.09
N TYR A 540 -41.04 4.64 9.61
CA TYR A 540 -40.93 4.40 11.06
C TYR A 540 -39.68 3.59 11.40
N MET A 541 -39.20 3.74 12.61
CA MET A 541 -38.16 2.92 13.24
C MET A 541 -38.68 2.35 14.55
N SER A 542 -38.53 1.04 14.72
CA SER A 542 -38.93 0.32 15.94
C SER A 542 -37.75 -0.53 16.39
N ILE A 543 -37.29 -0.28 17.61
CA ILE A 543 -36.21 -1.02 18.24
C ILE A 543 -36.78 -1.63 19.52
N THR A 544 -36.67 -2.94 19.69
CA THR A 544 -37.04 -3.66 20.90
C THR A 544 -35.78 -4.19 21.55
N ASP A 545 -35.66 -4.05 22.86
CA ASP A 545 -34.51 -4.49 23.65
C ASP A 545 -33.16 -3.94 23.09
N GLY A 546 -33.16 -2.68 22.64
CA GLY A 546 -31.96 -2.05 22.06
C GLY A 546 -30.83 -1.95 23.07
N ARG A 547 -29.61 -2.29 22.63
CA ARG A 547 -28.36 -2.22 23.41
C ARG A 547 -27.34 -1.33 22.74
N HIS A 548 -26.55 -0.61 23.52
CA HIS A 548 -25.50 0.25 22.96
C HIS A 548 -24.29 -0.59 22.56
N PRO A 549 -23.96 -0.74 21.26
CA PRO A 549 -22.98 -1.72 20.79
C PRO A 549 -21.58 -1.52 21.38
N VAL A 550 -21.18 -0.28 21.63
CA VAL A 550 -19.85 0.06 22.16
C VAL A 550 -19.81 -0.01 23.68
N ILE A 551 -20.78 0.60 24.36
CA ILE A 551 -20.77 0.68 25.83
C ILE A 551 -20.95 -0.70 26.46
N GLU A 552 -21.80 -1.54 25.90
CA GLU A 552 -21.96 -2.94 26.32
C GLU A 552 -20.64 -3.72 26.37
N LYS A 553 -19.70 -3.42 25.47
CA LYS A 553 -18.38 -4.06 25.44
C LYS A 553 -17.37 -3.48 26.41
N ILE A 554 -17.54 -2.22 26.80
CA ILE A 554 -16.66 -1.55 27.75
C ILE A 554 -17.06 -1.88 29.19
N MET A 555 -18.35 -2.13 29.45
CA MET A 555 -18.85 -2.53 30.76
C MET A 555 -18.35 -3.92 31.13
N LYS A 556 -17.49 -4.01 32.16
CA LYS A 556 -16.86 -5.29 32.55
C LYS A 556 -17.64 -6.11 33.56
N ASN A 557 -18.45 -5.46 34.45
CA ASN A 557 -19.06 -6.08 35.61
C ASN A 557 -20.57 -5.82 35.75
N GLU A 558 -21.17 -5.14 34.79
CA GLU A 558 -22.59 -4.79 34.82
C GLU A 558 -23.23 -5.16 33.48
N MET A 559 -24.47 -5.64 33.52
CA MET A 559 -25.25 -5.87 32.31
C MET A 559 -25.83 -4.56 31.81
N PHE A 560 -25.74 -4.31 30.51
CA PHE A 560 -26.40 -3.19 29.87
C PHE A 560 -27.92 -3.38 29.96
N VAL A 561 -28.64 -2.39 30.43
CA VAL A 561 -30.11 -2.44 30.47
C VAL A 561 -30.67 -2.05 29.11
N PRO A 562 -31.36 -2.97 28.40
CA PRO A 562 -31.92 -2.69 27.08
C PRO A 562 -33.01 -1.61 27.12
N ASN A 563 -33.20 -0.94 25.98
CA ASN A 563 -34.21 0.12 25.85
C ASN A 563 -35.00 -0.03 24.55
N ASP A 564 -36.31 0.16 24.64
CA ASP A 564 -37.20 0.22 23.49
C ASP A 564 -37.24 1.62 22.90
N THR A 565 -37.42 1.69 21.59
CA THR A 565 -37.55 2.97 20.87
C THR A 565 -38.54 2.82 19.74
N TYR A 566 -39.48 3.74 19.66
CA TYR A 566 -40.36 3.88 18.50
C TYR A 566 -40.40 5.35 18.07
N ILE A 567 -40.20 5.59 16.78
CA ILE A 567 -40.31 6.92 16.16
C ILE A 567 -40.85 6.75 14.74
N ASP A 568 -41.75 7.65 14.32
CA ASP A 568 -42.30 7.65 12.97
C ASP A 568 -42.38 9.07 12.39
N ASN A 569 -42.80 9.20 11.14
CA ASN A 569 -42.98 10.48 10.46
C ASN A 569 -44.42 11.04 10.57
N ARG A 570 -45.28 10.47 11.43
CA ARG A 570 -46.70 10.81 11.58
C ARG A 570 -47.03 11.33 12.97
N GLU A 571 -47.22 10.42 13.92
CA GLU A 571 -47.69 10.72 15.28
C GLU A 571 -46.55 10.87 16.29
N TYR A 572 -45.54 10.01 16.18
CA TYR A 572 -44.41 9.96 17.13
C TYR A 572 -43.12 10.53 16.51
N ARG A 573 -43.20 11.81 16.06
CA ARG A 573 -42.09 12.46 15.38
C ARG A 573 -40.95 12.91 16.29
N MET A 574 -41.23 13.07 17.57
CA MET A 574 -40.29 13.62 18.55
C MET A 574 -40.49 12.95 19.91
N SER A 575 -39.37 12.60 20.53
CA SER A 575 -39.33 12.14 21.90
C SER A 575 -38.57 13.14 22.78
N ILE A 576 -39.16 13.54 23.90
CA ILE A 576 -38.51 14.39 24.91
C ILE A 576 -37.91 13.49 25.98
N ILE A 577 -36.57 13.50 26.08
CA ILE A 577 -35.82 12.66 27.01
C ILE A 577 -35.35 13.52 28.18
N THR A 578 -35.85 13.23 29.38
CA THR A 578 -35.51 13.97 30.62
C THR A 578 -34.81 13.06 31.62
N GLY A 579 -34.13 13.65 32.57
CA GLY A 579 -33.45 12.94 33.66
C GLY A 579 -32.22 13.70 34.18
N PRO A 580 -31.65 13.30 35.32
CA PRO A 580 -30.48 13.95 35.90
C PRO A 580 -29.23 13.79 35.01
N ASN A 581 -28.19 14.56 35.31
CA ASN A 581 -26.90 14.38 34.64
C ASN A 581 -26.33 12.99 34.97
N MET A 582 -25.65 12.38 34.01
CA MET A 582 -25.10 11.01 34.09
C MET A 582 -26.15 9.87 34.15
N ALA A 583 -27.43 10.14 33.90
CA ALA A 583 -28.48 9.13 33.85
C ALA A 583 -28.58 8.38 32.50
N GLY A 584 -27.58 8.49 31.63
CA GLY A 584 -27.55 7.74 30.36
C GLY A 584 -28.32 8.37 29.20
N LYS A 585 -28.84 9.60 29.29
CA LYS A 585 -29.59 10.27 28.20
C LYS A 585 -28.83 10.29 26.86
N SER A 586 -27.60 10.77 26.89
CA SER A 586 -26.75 10.82 25.69
C SER A 586 -26.38 9.43 25.19
N THR A 587 -26.21 8.47 26.09
CA THR A 587 -25.97 7.06 25.76
C THR A 587 -27.14 6.47 24.99
N TYR A 588 -28.35 6.71 25.44
CA TYR A 588 -29.58 6.27 24.77
C TYR A 588 -29.71 6.88 23.36
N MET A 589 -29.49 8.19 23.19
CA MET A 589 -29.56 8.82 21.87
C MET A 589 -28.53 8.24 20.92
N ARG A 590 -27.28 8.04 21.38
CA ARG A 590 -26.22 7.41 20.58
C ARG A 590 -26.54 5.95 20.24
N GLN A 591 -27.10 5.18 21.18
CA GLN A 591 -27.55 3.82 20.97
C GLN A 591 -28.52 3.73 19.78
N VAL A 592 -29.57 4.59 19.78
CA VAL A 592 -30.56 4.62 18.70
C VAL A 592 -29.92 4.94 17.37
N ALA A 593 -29.05 5.94 17.32
CA ALA A 593 -28.35 6.33 16.10
C ALA A 593 -27.39 5.22 15.60
N LEU A 594 -26.66 4.56 16.50
CA LEU A 594 -25.74 3.46 16.14
C LEU A 594 -26.47 2.21 15.66
N ILE A 595 -27.64 1.89 16.27
CA ILE A 595 -28.48 0.77 15.80
C ILE A 595 -29.05 1.06 14.40
N ALA A 596 -29.46 2.31 14.15
CA ALA A 596 -29.94 2.71 12.82
C ALA A 596 -28.84 2.72 11.74
N LEU A 597 -27.58 2.84 12.15
CA LEU A 597 -26.42 2.83 11.25
C LEU A 597 -25.94 1.41 10.92
N LEU A 598 -26.00 0.49 11.90
CA LEU A 598 -25.60 -0.92 11.78
C LEU A 598 -26.59 -1.75 10.96
#